data_72f4050a96d4a123e097642694e1d87a
#
_entry.id   72f4050a96d4a123e097642694e1d87a
#
_cell.length_a   1.000
_cell.length_b   1.000
_cell.length_c   1.000
_cell.angle_alpha   90.00
_cell.angle_beta   90.00
_cell.angle_gamma   90.00
#
_symmetry.space_group_name_H-M   'P 1'
#
loop_
_entity.id
_entity.type
_entity.pdbx_description
1 polymer ?
#
loop_
_entity_poly.entity_id
_entity_poly.type
_entity_poly.pdbx_seq_one_letter_code
_entity_poly.pdbx_strand_id
1 'polypeptide(L)'
;RDRTELRMTWYNDGIEGEVMQGLLDRFESQNPDISVVLDVVPYKAIIEGLPVQLAAGEGPDLARVTDLGGLSKYYLDMTPYLADTGYWKTNFGPFLKWLDPDGDAINGFMTQLTVTGPYVNKTLFEQAGVALPGEGATWDDYATAVNQVAKKLDIPIPMAWDRSGHRVSGPAIAMGAKMFDADGNPALIDDGLKAMAQRLYDWHQDGTMSKELWGSVSGSSYLGANEDFANAQVVMYMSGSWQI
;
A
#
# COMPACT_ATOMS: atom_id res chain seq x y z
N ARG A 1 16.04 2.33 -38.85
CA ARG A 1 16.29 1.17 -37.98
C ARG A 1 15.03 0.95 -37.16
N ASP A 2 14.52 -0.27 -37.12
CA ASP A 2 13.42 -0.63 -36.27
C ASP A 2 13.93 -0.57 -34.80
N ARG A 3 13.27 0.22 -33.96
CA ARG A 3 13.57 0.29 -32.54
C ARG A 3 13.01 -0.94 -31.84
N THR A 4 13.72 -1.44 -30.83
CA THR A 4 13.15 -2.45 -29.92
C THR A 4 12.13 -1.76 -29.02
N GLU A 5 10.86 -2.18 -29.13
CA GLU A 5 9.81 -1.66 -28.26
C GLU A 5 9.68 -2.54 -27.02
N LEU A 6 9.68 -1.92 -25.86
CA LEU A 6 9.37 -2.52 -24.56
C LEU A 6 8.07 -1.93 -24.03
N ARG A 7 7.29 -2.74 -23.36
CA ARG A 7 6.04 -2.30 -22.70
C ARG A 7 6.20 -2.34 -21.20
N MET A 8 5.85 -1.21 -20.54
CA MET A 8 5.86 -1.07 -19.09
C MET A 8 4.45 -0.79 -18.60
N THR A 9 3.92 -1.64 -17.75
CA THR A 9 2.63 -1.42 -17.09
C THR A 9 2.85 -0.72 -15.75
N TRP A 10 2.12 0.36 -15.53
CA TRP A 10 2.24 1.25 -14.38
C TRP A 10 0.88 1.57 -13.79
N TYR A 11 0.82 1.89 -12.51
CA TYR A 11 -0.34 2.49 -11.85
C TYR A 11 0.11 3.72 -11.06
N ASN A 12 -0.78 4.70 -10.94
CA ASN A 12 -0.52 5.95 -10.22
C ASN A 12 -1.20 5.95 -8.85
N ASP A 13 -0.51 6.53 -7.85
CA ASP A 13 -1.11 7.03 -6.62
C ASP A 13 -1.24 8.56 -6.65
N GLY A 14 -0.42 9.20 -7.49
CA GLY A 14 -0.38 10.65 -7.72
C GLY A 14 0.15 10.93 -9.12
N ILE A 15 1.27 11.64 -9.21
CA ILE A 15 1.90 12.08 -10.47
C ILE A 15 3.05 11.17 -10.93
N GLU A 16 3.22 10.00 -10.34
CA GLU A 16 4.38 9.13 -10.60
C GLU A 16 4.48 8.70 -12.06
N GLY A 17 3.35 8.56 -12.76
CA GLY A 17 3.34 8.21 -14.18
C GLY A 17 3.97 9.30 -15.05
N GLU A 18 3.72 10.58 -14.75
CA GLU A 18 4.35 11.70 -15.45
C GLU A 18 5.86 11.73 -15.20
N VAL A 19 6.28 11.50 -13.96
CA VAL A 19 7.71 11.43 -13.60
C VAL A 19 8.37 10.25 -14.31
N MET A 20 7.72 9.09 -14.31
CA MET A 20 8.24 7.90 -15.00
C MET A 20 8.35 8.16 -16.51
N GLN A 21 7.35 8.76 -17.14
CA GLN A 21 7.44 9.12 -18.56
C GLN A 21 8.65 10.01 -18.84
N GLY A 22 8.90 11.03 -18.01
CA GLY A 22 10.08 11.88 -18.14
C GLY A 22 11.41 11.14 -17.99
N LEU A 23 11.45 10.10 -17.12
CA LEU A 23 12.63 9.24 -17.00
C LEU A 23 12.81 8.34 -18.23
N LEU A 24 11.72 7.81 -18.78
CA LEU A 24 11.75 6.99 -20.00
C LEU A 24 12.17 7.81 -21.21
N ASP A 25 11.70 9.05 -21.37
CA ASP A 25 12.10 9.96 -22.43
C ASP A 25 13.62 10.23 -22.38
N ARG A 26 14.16 10.41 -21.19
CA ARG A 26 15.61 10.56 -20.97
C ARG A 26 16.37 9.28 -21.32
N PHE A 27 15.85 8.12 -20.90
CA PHE A 27 16.42 6.82 -21.23
C PHE A 27 16.46 6.62 -22.76
N GLU A 28 15.36 6.87 -23.46
CA GLU A 28 15.28 6.73 -24.92
C GLU A 28 16.24 7.69 -25.64
N SER A 29 16.43 8.90 -25.12
CA SER A 29 17.39 9.85 -25.71
C SER A 29 18.84 9.34 -25.63
N GLN A 30 19.15 8.54 -24.63
CA GLN A 30 20.47 7.91 -24.43
C GLN A 30 20.57 6.55 -25.11
N ASN A 31 19.45 5.94 -25.45
CA ASN A 31 19.35 4.61 -26.05
C ASN A 31 18.40 4.64 -27.27
N PRO A 32 18.82 5.26 -28.39
CA PRO A 32 17.94 5.57 -29.52
C PRO A 32 17.37 4.33 -30.24
N ASP A 33 17.95 3.16 -30.02
CA ASP A 33 17.49 1.90 -30.58
C ASP A 33 16.40 1.20 -29.72
N ILE A 34 16.02 1.81 -28.56
CA ILE A 34 14.99 1.29 -27.66
C ILE A 34 13.86 2.31 -27.54
N SER A 35 12.63 1.85 -27.49
CA SER A 35 11.46 2.64 -27.08
C SER A 35 10.71 1.92 -25.96
N VAL A 36 10.14 2.68 -25.03
CA VAL A 36 9.37 2.13 -23.94
C VAL A 36 7.97 2.75 -23.93
N VAL A 37 6.97 1.92 -24.13
CA VAL A 37 5.56 2.34 -24.05
C VAL A 37 5.10 2.19 -22.59
N LEU A 38 4.72 3.30 -21.97
CA LEU A 38 4.19 3.33 -20.61
C LEU A 38 2.67 3.22 -20.64
N ASP A 39 2.14 2.09 -20.18
CA ASP A 39 0.71 1.86 -20.02
C ASP A 39 0.31 2.13 -18.56
N VAL A 40 -0.35 3.27 -18.30
CA VAL A 40 -0.87 3.59 -16.98
C VAL A 40 -2.28 3.03 -16.84
N VAL A 41 -2.46 2.13 -15.87
CA VAL A 41 -3.71 1.41 -15.63
C VAL A 41 -4.15 1.57 -14.17
N PRO A 42 -5.43 1.34 -13.83
CA PRO A 42 -5.87 1.29 -12.44
C PRO A 42 -5.14 0.18 -11.65
N TYR A 43 -4.86 0.43 -10.37
CA TYR A 43 -4.19 -0.55 -9.51
C TYR A 43 -4.88 -1.92 -9.49
N LYS A 44 -6.21 -1.95 -9.52
CA LYS A 44 -6.99 -3.20 -9.63
C LYS A 44 -6.60 -4.03 -10.84
N ALA A 45 -6.31 -3.41 -11.98
CA ALA A 45 -5.87 -4.11 -13.19
C ALA A 45 -4.51 -4.81 -13.00
N ILE A 46 -3.61 -4.23 -12.18
CA ILE A 46 -2.36 -4.88 -11.80
C ILE A 46 -2.64 -6.12 -10.94
N ILE A 47 -3.46 -5.98 -9.89
CA ILE A 47 -3.72 -7.08 -8.95
C ILE A 47 -4.46 -8.24 -9.62
N GLU A 48 -5.49 -7.96 -10.41
CA GLU A 48 -6.37 -8.97 -10.97
C GLU A 48 -5.95 -9.41 -12.37
N GLY A 49 -5.50 -8.47 -13.22
CA GLY A 49 -5.21 -8.72 -14.62
C GLY A 49 -3.80 -9.22 -14.91
N LEU A 50 -2.79 -8.63 -14.27
CA LEU A 50 -1.39 -8.97 -14.54
C LEU A 50 -1.07 -10.45 -14.31
N PRO A 51 -1.49 -11.11 -13.21
CA PRO A 51 -1.25 -12.53 -13.01
C PRO A 51 -1.81 -13.40 -14.14
N VAL A 52 -2.97 -13.04 -14.67
CA VAL A 52 -3.62 -13.77 -15.78
C VAL A 52 -2.83 -13.58 -17.08
N GLN A 53 -2.41 -12.37 -17.39
CA GLN A 53 -1.60 -12.06 -18.57
C GLN A 53 -0.25 -12.79 -18.54
N LEU A 54 0.44 -12.76 -17.38
CA LEU A 54 1.72 -13.46 -17.20
C LEU A 54 1.56 -14.97 -17.34
N ALA A 55 0.49 -15.55 -16.79
CA ALA A 55 0.18 -16.98 -16.94
C ALA A 55 -0.09 -17.38 -18.40
N ALA A 56 -0.66 -16.48 -19.21
CA ALA A 56 -0.89 -16.67 -20.62
C ALA A 56 0.34 -16.40 -21.50
N GLY A 57 1.44 -15.85 -20.93
CA GLY A 57 2.61 -15.43 -21.69
C GLY A 57 2.43 -14.14 -22.49
N GLU A 58 1.44 -13.33 -22.11
CA GLU A 58 1.02 -12.11 -22.83
C GLU A 58 1.26 -10.83 -21.98
N GLY A 59 2.02 -10.94 -20.89
CA GLY A 59 2.30 -9.81 -20.02
C GLY A 59 3.25 -8.77 -20.62
N PRO A 60 3.38 -7.59 -19.97
CA PRO A 60 4.36 -6.58 -20.35
C PRO A 60 5.80 -7.05 -20.08
N ASP A 61 6.78 -6.31 -20.63
CA ASP A 61 8.21 -6.54 -20.33
C ASP A 61 8.58 -6.09 -18.91
N LEU A 62 7.97 -5.00 -18.45
CA LEU A 62 8.16 -4.46 -17.10
C LEU A 62 6.81 -4.11 -16.49
N ALA A 63 6.71 -4.21 -15.15
CA ALA A 63 5.52 -3.79 -14.43
C ALA A 63 5.85 -3.25 -13.05
N ARG A 64 5.13 -2.19 -12.64
CA ARG A 64 5.07 -1.78 -11.23
C ARG A 64 4.11 -2.71 -10.50
N VAL A 65 4.59 -3.39 -9.47
CA VAL A 65 3.83 -4.41 -8.75
C VAL A 65 3.93 -4.22 -7.23
N THR A 66 2.96 -4.75 -6.52
CA THR A 66 2.95 -4.82 -5.05
C THR A 66 2.93 -6.26 -4.54
N ASP A 67 2.39 -7.21 -5.29
CA ASP A 67 2.49 -8.65 -4.98
C ASP A 67 3.85 -9.18 -5.45
N LEU A 68 4.88 -8.87 -4.67
CA LEU A 68 6.27 -9.08 -5.06
C LEU A 68 6.60 -10.56 -5.18
N GLY A 69 6.35 -11.34 -4.14
CA GLY A 69 6.67 -12.77 -4.09
C GLY A 69 5.71 -13.64 -4.87
N GLY A 70 4.44 -13.29 -4.93
CA GLY A 70 3.41 -14.06 -5.62
C GLY A 70 3.62 -14.19 -7.13
N LEU A 71 4.32 -13.23 -7.73
CA LEU A 71 4.65 -13.22 -9.15
C LEU A 71 6.07 -13.69 -9.46
N SER A 72 6.85 -14.11 -8.47
CA SER A 72 8.30 -14.41 -8.57
C SER A 72 8.65 -15.39 -9.70
N LYS A 73 7.80 -16.38 -9.95
CA LYS A 73 8.01 -17.38 -11.01
C LYS A 73 8.00 -16.83 -12.45
N TYR A 74 7.53 -15.60 -12.62
CA TYR A 74 7.46 -14.94 -13.92
C TYR A 74 8.59 -13.94 -14.14
N TYR A 75 9.37 -13.61 -13.12
CA TYR A 75 10.42 -12.62 -13.22
C TYR A 75 11.68 -13.19 -13.87
N LEU A 76 12.35 -12.33 -14.64
CA LEU A 76 13.70 -12.60 -15.13
C LEU A 76 14.69 -12.37 -13.98
N ASP A 77 15.58 -13.34 -13.76
CA ASP A 77 16.77 -13.12 -12.93
C ASP A 77 17.74 -12.18 -13.68
N MET A 78 17.87 -10.97 -13.14
CA MET A 78 18.73 -9.94 -13.73
C MET A 78 20.17 -9.99 -13.22
N THR A 79 20.47 -10.86 -12.26
CA THR A 79 21.82 -10.99 -11.67
C THR A 79 22.92 -11.09 -12.73
N PRO A 80 22.80 -11.89 -13.80
CA PRO A 80 23.84 -12.01 -14.83
C PRO A 80 24.08 -10.74 -15.66
N TYR A 81 23.12 -9.81 -15.64
CA TYR A 81 23.13 -8.59 -16.47
C TYR A 81 23.57 -7.36 -15.70
N LEU A 82 23.72 -7.45 -14.38
CA LEU A 82 24.08 -6.32 -13.53
C LEU A 82 25.60 -6.18 -13.40
N ALA A 83 26.07 -4.95 -13.54
CA ALA A 83 27.50 -4.64 -13.40
C ALA A 83 27.98 -4.75 -11.95
N ASP A 84 27.11 -4.48 -10.97
CA ASP A 84 27.44 -4.49 -9.54
C ASP A 84 26.34 -5.14 -8.71
N THR A 85 26.32 -6.47 -8.68
CA THR A 85 25.39 -7.23 -7.86
C THR A 85 25.62 -7.03 -6.36
N GLY A 86 26.86 -6.79 -5.96
CA GLY A 86 27.24 -6.53 -4.57
C GLY A 86 26.57 -5.25 -4.02
N TYR A 87 26.51 -4.20 -4.80
CA TYR A 87 25.80 -2.97 -4.44
C TYR A 87 24.33 -3.24 -4.11
N TRP A 88 23.63 -3.95 -5.00
CA TRP A 88 22.21 -4.25 -4.83
C TRP A 88 21.95 -5.14 -3.61
N LYS A 89 22.75 -6.20 -3.44
CA LYS A 89 22.63 -7.10 -2.28
C LYS A 89 22.94 -6.40 -0.96
N THR A 90 23.94 -5.54 -0.92
CA THR A 90 24.31 -4.79 0.29
C THR A 90 23.27 -3.75 0.68
N ASN A 91 22.77 -2.98 -0.28
CA ASN A 91 21.90 -1.85 0.01
C ASN A 91 20.39 -2.23 0.05
N PHE A 92 19.99 -3.29 -0.66
CA PHE A 92 18.58 -3.68 -0.82
C PHE A 92 18.32 -5.16 -0.48
N GLY A 93 19.26 -5.87 0.08
CA GLY A 93 19.18 -7.31 0.31
C GLY A 93 17.87 -7.81 0.94
N PRO A 94 17.40 -7.24 2.06
CA PRO A 94 16.12 -7.65 2.67
C PRO A 94 14.92 -7.49 1.73
N PHE A 95 14.92 -6.46 0.90
CA PHE A 95 13.82 -6.16 -0.04
C PHE A 95 13.89 -7.03 -1.29
N LEU A 96 15.10 -7.37 -1.76
CA LEU A 96 15.27 -8.29 -2.89
C LEU A 96 14.71 -9.68 -2.57
N LYS A 97 14.77 -10.10 -1.31
CA LYS A 97 14.20 -11.35 -0.83
C LYS A 97 12.66 -11.40 -0.96
N TRP A 98 11.99 -10.27 -0.94
CA TRP A 98 10.55 -10.22 -1.18
C TRP A 98 10.16 -10.55 -2.63
N LEU A 99 11.08 -10.32 -3.58
CA LEU A 99 10.88 -10.66 -5.00
C LEU A 99 11.24 -12.11 -5.32
N ASP A 100 12.13 -12.72 -4.54
CA ASP A 100 12.54 -14.11 -4.68
C ASP A 100 12.64 -14.79 -3.29
N PRO A 101 11.47 -15.15 -2.68
CA PRO A 101 11.42 -15.67 -1.31
C PRO A 101 12.23 -16.94 -1.11
N ASP A 102 12.25 -17.81 -2.11
CA ASP A 102 12.87 -19.13 -2.06
C ASP A 102 14.27 -19.18 -2.69
N GLY A 103 14.71 -18.11 -3.35
CA GLY A 103 15.98 -18.05 -4.06
C GLY A 103 16.89 -16.90 -3.64
N ASP A 104 17.84 -16.57 -4.49
CA ASP A 104 18.83 -15.49 -4.29
C ASP A 104 18.99 -14.61 -5.55
N ALA A 105 18.00 -14.64 -6.44
CA ALA A 105 17.98 -13.87 -7.66
C ALA A 105 17.65 -12.39 -7.41
N ILE A 106 18.12 -11.51 -8.28
CA ILE A 106 17.69 -10.12 -8.34
C ILE A 106 16.64 -10.00 -9.45
N ASN A 107 15.38 -10.10 -9.06
CA ASN A 107 14.24 -10.16 -9.98
C ASN A 107 13.59 -8.80 -10.24
N GLY A 108 14.04 -7.76 -9.59
CA GLY A 108 13.46 -6.43 -9.73
C GLY A 108 14.13 -5.42 -8.81
N PHE A 109 13.67 -4.18 -8.92
CA PHE A 109 14.20 -3.07 -8.15
C PHE A 109 13.08 -2.36 -7.41
N MET A 110 13.40 -1.93 -6.20
CA MET A 110 12.49 -1.13 -5.40
C MET A 110 12.45 0.30 -5.93
N THR A 111 11.27 0.75 -6.32
CA THR A 111 11.06 2.14 -6.76
C THR A 111 10.51 3.02 -5.65
N GLN A 112 9.75 2.42 -4.73
CA GLN A 112 9.10 3.14 -3.63
C GLN A 112 9.00 2.25 -2.39
N LEU A 113 9.10 2.89 -1.22
CA LEU A 113 8.79 2.29 0.07
C LEU A 113 7.63 3.05 0.68
N THR A 114 6.57 2.34 1.03
CA THR A 114 5.40 2.92 1.68
C THR A 114 5.22 2.36 3.09
N VAL A 115 4.62 3.15 3.95
CA VAL A 115 4.28 2.74 5.31
C VAL A 115 2.79 2.91 5.55
N THR A 116 2.21 1.98 6.31
CA THR A 116 0.84 2.08 6.79
C THR A 116 0.81 2.84 8.10
N GLY A 117 -0.13 3.75 8.25
CA GLY A 117 -0.34 4.49 9.47
C GLY A 117 -1.60 5.34 9.45
N PRO A 118 -2.01 5.85 10.63
CA PRO A 118 -3.13 6.75 10.72
C PRO A 118 -2.73 8.17 10.31
N TYR A 119 -3.59 8.81 9.54
CA TYR A 119 -3.61 10.26 9.37
C TYR A 119 -4.63 10.84 10.34
N VAL A 120 -4.27 11.86 11.09
CA VAL A 120 -5.18 12.60 11.97
C VAL A 120 -5.31 14.04 11.50
N ASN A 121 -6.50 14.57 11.47
CA ASN A 121 -6.72 15.99 11.19
C ASN A 121 -6.47 16.79 12.46
N LYS A 122 -5.23 17.26 12.62
CA LYS A 122 -4.79 18.01 13.79
C LYS A 122 -5.62 19.29 14.02
N THR A 123 -6.00 19.96 12.94
CA THR A 123 -6.82 21.17 13.01
C THR A 123 -8.19 20.90 13.65
N LEU A 124 -8.82 19.77 13.33
CA LEU A 124 -10.08 19.39 13.95
C LEU A 124 -9.91 19.11 15.46
N PHE A 125 -8.82 18.47 15.87
CA PHE A 125 -8.50 18.26 17.28
C PHE A 125 -8.35 19.60 18.03
N GLU A 126 -7.62 20.54 17.45
CA GLU A 126 -7.40 21.88 18.01
C GLU A 126 -8.73 22.66 18.12
N GLN A 127 -9.55 22.65 17.07
CA GLN A 127 -10.87 23.30 17.06
C GLN A 127 -11.82 22.70 18.11
N ALA A 128 -11.78 21.40 18.30
CA ALA A 128 -12.60 20.71 19.29
C ALA A 128 -12.06 20.89 20.73
N GLY A 129 -10.82 21.35 20.91
CA GLY A 129 -10.17 21.39 22.22
C GLY A 129 -9.95 20.00 22.80
N VAL A 130 -9.70 19.01 21.95
CA VAL A 130 -9.38 17.63 22.33
C VAL A 130 -7.89 17.41 22.12
N ALA A 131 -7.20 16.90 23.13
CA ALA A 131 -5.80 16.57 23.02
C ALA A 131 -5.60 15.37 22.09
N LEU A 132 -4.59 15.43 21.22
CA LEU A 132 -4.12 14.25 20.49
C LEU A 132 -3.59 13.22 21.50
N PRO A 133 -3.95 11.93 21.36
CA PRO A 133 -3.33 10.89 22.16
C PRO A 133 -1.81 10.90 21.98
N GLY A 134 -1.10 10.78 23.10
CA GLY A 134 0.37 10.86 23.14
C GLY A 134 1.06 9.52 22.94
N GLU A 135 2.36 9.51 23.27
CA GLU A 135 3.16 8.29 23.25
C GLU A 135 2.55 7.21 24.17
N GLY A 136 2.53 5.98 23.67
CA GLY A 136 1.92 4.85 24.40
C GLY A 136 0.39 4.76 24.28
N ALA A 137 -0.26 5.67 23.55
CA ALA A 137 -1.69 5.60 23.34
C ALA A 137 -2.11 4.32 22.60
N THR A 138 -3.24 3.78 23.02
CA THR A 138 -3.85 2.60 22.39
C THR A 138 -4.80 2.99 21.27
N TRP A 139 -5.22 2.02 20.47
CA TRP A 139 -6.28 2.23 19.48
C TRP A 139 -7.61 2.62 20.12
N ASP A 140 -7.89 2.15 21.30
CA ASP A 140 -9.09 2.54 22.06
C ASP A 140 -9.01 4.00 22.51
N ASP A 141 -7.83 4.50 22.87
CA ASP A 141 -7.61 5.93 23.18
C ASP A 141 -7.87 6.81 21.95
N TYR A 142 -7.39 6.39 20.79
CA TYR A 142 -7.68 7.09 19.52
C TYR A 142 -9.16 7.05 19.17
N ALA A 143 -9.82 5.89 19.29
CA ALA A 143 -11.26 5.78 19.04
C ALA A 143 -12.07 6.72 19.95
N THR A 144 -11.72 6.80 21.24
CA THR A 144 -12.34 7.73 22.18
C THR A 144 -12.13 9.19 21.76
N ALA A 145 -10.89 9.56 21.42
CA ALA A 145 -10.55 10.94 21.07
C ALA A 145 -11.23 11.39 19.78
N VAL A 146 -11.22 10.58 18.72
CA VAL A 146 -11.87 10.95 17.44
C VAL A 146 -13.38 11.05 17.57
N ASN A 147 -14.01 10.22 18.41
CA ASN A 147 -15.44 10.34 18.71
C ASN A 147 -15.76 11.65 19.44
N GLN A 148 -14.90 12.08 20.37
CA GLN A 148 -15.05 13.37 21.05
C GLN A 148 -14.95 14.53 20.09
N VAL A 149 -13.96 14.52 19.18
CA VAL A 149 -13.81 15.55 18.14
C VAL A 149 -15.03 15.58 17.22
N ALA A 150 -15.42 14.42 16.69
CA ALA A 150 -16.55 14.32 15.77
C ALA A 150 -17.85 14.83 16.40
N LYS A 151 -18.10 14.48 17.65
CA LYS A 151 -19.29 14.94 18.39
C LYS A 151 -19.29 16.45 18.63
N LYS A 152 -18.15 17.03 19.00
CA LYS A 152 -18.05 18.48 19.29
C LYS A 152 -18.18 19.35 18.05
N LEU A 153 -17.71 18.87 16.90
CA LEU A 153 -17.67 19.62 15.66
C LEU A 153 -18.71 19.18 14.63
N ASP A 154 -19.56 18.22 14.98
CA ASP A 154 -20.56 17.63 14.06
C ASP A 154 -19.92 17.04 12.80
N ILE A 155 -18.79 16.35 12.97
CA ILE A 155 -18.12 15.63 11.87
C ILE A 155 -18.80 14.27 11.67
N PRO A 156 -19.18 13.91 10.44
CA PRO A 156 -19.98 12.71 10.20
C PRO A 156 -19.25 11.40 10.51
N ILE A 157 -17.93 11.34 10.32
CA ILE A 157 -17.15 10.10 10.45
C ILE A 157 -15.95 10.31 11.35
N PRO A 158 -15.94 9.72 12.57
CA PRO A 158 -14.78 9.79 13.45
C PRO A 158 -13.54 9.12 12.86
N MET A 159 -13.69 7.92 12.29
CA MET A 159 -12.59 7.10 11.81
C MET A 159 -12.97 6.35 10.52
N ALA A 160 -12.05 6.29 9.58
CA ALA A 160 -12.14 5.43 8.40
C ALA A 160 -10.82 4.68 8.18
N TRP A 161 -10.89 3.48 7.62
CA TRP A 161 -9.73 2.67 7.26
C TRP A 161 -9.85 2.21 5.80
N ASP A 162 -8.72 2.04 5.12
CA ASP A 162 -8.70 1.32 3.85
C ASP A 162 -9.17 -0.12 4.06
N ARG A 163 -10.04 -0.60 3.21
CA ARG A 163 -10.54 -1.96 3.27
C ARG A 163 -9.52 -2.94 2.71
N SER A 164 -8.53 -3.24 3.52
CA SER A 164 -7.41 -4.09 3.16
C SER A 164 -6.89 -4.82 4.40
N GLY A 165 -6.62 -6.12 4.25
CA GLY A 165 -6.19 -6.96 5.37
C GLY A 165 -4.91 -6.46 6.04
N HIS A 166 -3.97 -5.94 5.28
CA HIS A 166 -2.71 -5.42 5.82
C HIS A 166 -2.86 -4.12 6.64
N ARG A 167 -3.99 -3.40 6.55
CA ARG A 167 -4.29 -2.29 7.46
C ARG A 167 -4.60 -2.75 8.87
N VAL A 168 -5.07 -3.99 9.00
CA VAL A 168 -5.42 -4.59 10.29
C VAL A 168 -4.21 -5.22 10.96
N SER A 169 -3.20 -5.65 10.21
CA SER A 169 -2.06 -6.41 10.74
C SER A 169 -1.26 -5.64 11.80
N GLY A 170 -0.87 -4.40 11.53
CA GLY A 170 -0.15 -3.56 12.50
C GLY A 170 -0.90 -3.36 13.81
N PRO A 171 -2.15 -2.89 13.78
CA PRO A 171 -3.01 -2.79 14.96
C PRO A 171 -3.21 -4.13 15.69
N ALA A 172 -3.37 -5.24 14.97
CA ALA A 172 -3.49 -6.56 15.60
C ALA A 172 -2.19 -6.97 16.32
N ILE A 173 -1.02 -6.71 15.73
CA ILE A 173 0.27 -6.94 16.37
C ILE A 173 0.41 -6.09 17.63
N ALA A 174 -0.04 -4.84 17.62
CA ALA A 174 -0.08 -4.00 18.82
C ALA A 174 -0.97 -4.56 19.94
N MET A 175 -1.92 -5.43 19.60
CA MET A 175 -2.76 -6.18 20.54
C MET A 175 -2.20 -7.58 20.87
N GLY A 176 -0.98 -7.88 20.43
CA GLY A 176 -0.29 -9.14 20.72
C GLY A 176 -0.46 -10.24 19.68
N ALA A 177 -1.05 -9.95 18.52
CA ALA A 177 -1.15 -10.91 17.43
C ALA A 177 0.22 -11.31 16.89
N LYS A 178 0.37 -12.58 16.52
CA LYS A 178 1.51 -13.11 15.78
C LYS A 178 1.04 -13.43 14.37
N MET A 179 1.46 -12.64 13.40
CA MET A 179 1.03 -12.86 12.00
C MET A 179 1.70 -14.07 11.37
N PHE A 180 2.91 -14.43 11.85
CA PHE A 180 3.69 -15.56 11.38
C PHE A 180 4.27 -16.33 12.57
N ASP A 181 4.48 -17.63 12.41
CA ASP A 181 5.20 -18.47 13.36
C ASP A 181 6.73 -18.30 13.24
N ALA A 182 7.49 -19.03 14.05
CA ALA A 182 8.95 -18.96 14.04
C ALA A 182 9.59 -19.43 12.71
N ASP A 183 8.88 -20.26 11.96
CA ASP A 183 9.30 -20.78 10.66
C ASP A 183 8.86 -19.90 9.48
N GLY A 184 8.14 -18.80 9.77
CA GLY A 184 7.65 -17.87 8.75
C GLY A 184 6.33 -18.26 8.10
N ASN A 185 5.65 -19.29 8.59
CA ASN A 185 4.33 -19.68 8.09
C ASN A 185 3.25 -18.77 8.70
N PRO A 186 2.14 -18.51 7.98
CA PRO A 186 1.01 -17.78 8.54
C PRO A 186 0.54 -18.40 9.85
N ALA A 187 0.47 -17.60 10.89
CA ALA A 187 0.00 -18.05 12.21
C ALA A 187 -1.50 -18.29 12.18
N LEU A 188 -1.94 -19.20 13.05
CA LEU A 188 -3.37 -19.38 13.33
C LEU A 188 -3.94 -18.12 13.99
N ILE A 189 -5.26 -17.96 13.89
CA ILE A 189 -5.96 -16.85 14.56
C ILE A 189 -5.75 -16.96 16.08
N ASP A 190 -5.08 -15.94 16.61
CA ASP A 190 -4.79 -15.80 18.04
C ASP A 190 -5.68 -14.75 18.73
N ASP A 191 -5.50 -14.58 20.02
CA ASP A 191 -6.30 -13.64 20.82
C ASP A 191 -6.06 -12.18 20.43
N GLY A 192 -4.86 -11.81 19.98
CA GLY A 192 -4.56 -10.48 19.50
C GLY A 192 -5.32 -10.12 18.21
N LEU A 193 -5.36 -11.04 17.26
CA LEU A 193 -6.14 -10.85 16.03
C LEU A 193 -7.65 -10.81 16.32
N LYS A 194 -8.13 -11.70 17.21
CA LYS A 194 -9.54 -11.68 17.64
C LYS A 194 -9.90 -10.37 18.31
N ALA A 195 -9.02 -9.85 19.20
CA ALA A 195 -9.23 -8.58 19.87
C ALA A 195 -9.34 -7.42 18.87
N MET A 196 -8.49 -7.36 17.85
CA MET A 196 -8.58 -6.34 16.81
C MET A 196 -9.84 -6.49 15.95
N ALA A 197 -10.19 -7.70 15.57
CA ALA A 197 -11.42 -7.98 14.83
C ALA A 197 -12.67 -7.56 15.62
N GLN A 198 -12.69 -7.80 16.93
CA GLN A 198 -13.77 -7.35 17.82
C GLN A 198 -13.88 -5.83 17.85
N ARG A 199 -12.73 -5.10 17.94
CA ARG A 199 -12.74 -3.62 17.86
C ARG A 199 -13.34 -3.12 16.56
N LEU A 200 -12.93 -3.69 15.42
CA LEU A 200 -13.49 -3.31 14.12
C LEU A 200 -15.00 -3.54 14.06
N TYR A 201 -15.47 -4.67 14.57
CA TYR A 201 -16.90 -4.94 14.67
C TYR A 201 -17.60 -3.90 15.54
N ASP A 202 -17.11 -3.66 16.75
CA ASP A 202 -17.72 -2.73 17.72
C ASP A 202 -17.75 -1.30 17.18
N TRP A 203 -16.67 -0.83 16.55
CA TRP A 203 -16.58 0.50 15.94
C TRP A 203 -17.57 0.70 14.78
N HIS A 204 -17.90 -0.36 14.06
CA HIS A 204 -18.96 -0.32 13.04
C HIS A 204 -20.37 -0.33 13.66
N GLN A 205 -20.52 -0.82 14.88
CA GLN A 205 -21.82 -0.83 15.57
C GLN A 205 -22.08 0.50 16.31
N ASP A 206 -21.04 1.09 16.90
CA ASP A 206 -21.17 2.27 17.76
C ASP A 206 -21.03 3.62 17.01
N GLY A 207 -20.79 3.58 15.70
CA GLY A 207 -20.64 4.77 14.87
C GLY A 207 -19.24 5.38 14.84
N THR A 208 -18.25 4.77 15.44
CA THR A 208 -16.83 5.17 15.31
C THR A 208 -16.37 5.06 13.85
N MET A 209 -16.80 4.00 13.16
CA MET A 209 -16.56 3.79 11.73
C MET A 209 -17.88 3.71 10.97
N SER A 210 -17.90 4.23 9.75
CA SER A 210 -19.07 4.10 8.87
C SER A 210 -19.16 2.68 8.29
N LYS A 211 -20.37 2.14 8.19
CA LYS A 211 -20.64 0.88 7.49
C LYS A 211 -20.51 1.01 5.97
N GLU A 212 -20.63 2.22 5.45
CA GLU A 212 -20.69 2.52 4.02
C GLU A 212 -19.37 3.07 3.48
N LEU A 213 -18.62 3.82 4.32
CA LEU A 213 -17.39 4.46 3.93
C LEU A 213 -16.19 3.64 4.39
N TRP A 214 -15.52 3.04 3.42
CA TRP A 214 -14.21 2.44 3.59
C TRP A 214 -13.25 3.13 2.64
N GLY A 215 -11.98 3.29 3.05
CA GLY A 215 -10.94 3.63 2.10
C GLY A 215 -10.90 2.58 0.99
N SER A 216 -10.85 3.03 -0.26
CA SER A 216 -10.89 2.11 -1.38
C SER A 216 -9.50 1.80 -1.92
N VAL A 217 -9.35 0.59 -2.42
CA VAL A 217 -8.33 0.29 -3.43
C VAL A 217 -8.84 0.80 -4.77
N SER A 218 -7.98 1.45 -5.55
CA SER A 218 -8.35 1.98 -6.87
C SER A 218 -9.09 0.93 -7.71
N GLY A 219 -10.23 1.33 -8.26
CA GLY A 219 -11.09 0.45 -9.06
C GLY A 219 -12.06 -0.42 -8.24
N SER A 220 -12.09 -0.30 -6.92
CA SER A 220 -13.13 -0.94 -6.10
C SER A 220 -14.46 -0.21 -6.18
N SER A 221 -15.56 -0.89 -5.83
CA SER A 221 -16.89 -0.29 -5.78
C SER A 221 -17.18 0.49 -4.49
N TYR A 222 -16.22 0.56 -3.58
CA TYR A 222 -16.36 1.28 -2.31
C TYR A 222 -15.99 2.76 -2.49
N LEU A 223 -16.65 3.63 -1.74
CA LEU A 223 -16.29 5.05 -1.67
C LEU A 223 -14.92 5.20 -1.00
N GLY A 224 -14.05 6.00 -1.59
CA GLY A 224 -12.74 6.32 -1.02
C GLY A 224 -12.88 7.28 0.16
N ALA A 225 -12.11 7.05 1.22
CA ALA A 225 -12.09 7.93 2.38
C ALA A 225 -11.09 9.08 2.28
N ASN A 226 -10.16 9.03 1.33
CA ASN A 226 -9.12 10.04 1.16
C ASN A 226 -9.68 11.44 0.87
N GLU A 227 -10.67 11.57 -0.01
CA GLU A 227 -11.31 12.84 -0.31
C GLU A 227 -12.11 13.36 0.88
N ASP A 228 -12.88 12.49 1.54
CA ASP A 228 -13.63 12.87 2.73
C ASP A 228 -12.72 13.30 3.88
N PHE A 229 -11.57 12.64 4.05
CA PHE A 229 -10.56 13.06 5.01
C PHE A 229 -9.97 14.44 4.64
N ALA A 230 -9.60 14.64 3.38
CA ALA A 230 -9.08 15.91 2.88
C ALA A 230 -10.11 17.05 3.04
N ASN A 231 -11.40 16.76 2.94
CA ASN A 231 -12.52 17.69 3.11
C ASN A 231 -13.00 17.81 4.58
N ALA A 232 -12.23 17.31 5.54
CA ALA A 232 -12.54 17.36 6.97
C ALA A 232 -13.85 16.67 7.37
N GLN A 233 -14.31 15.69 6.61
CA GLN A 233 -15.48 14.87 6.91
C GLN A 233 -15.13 13.60 7.71
N VAL A 234 -13.85 13.32 7.86
CA VAL A 234 -13.28 12.20 8.63
C VAL A 234 -12.20 12.76 9.55
N VAL A 235 -12.21 12.39 10.82
CA VAL A 235 -11.22 12.91 11.79
C VAL A 235 -9.89 12.16 11.69
N MET A 236 -9.93 10.83 11.56
CA MET A 236 -8.76 9.97 11.41
C MET A 236 -8.94 8.97 10.27
N TYR A 237 -7.90 8.79 9.46
CA TYR A 237 -7.91 7.88 8.33
C TYR A 237 -6.70 6.95 8.36
N MET A 238 -6.93 5.63 8.46
CA MET A 238 -5.91 4.61 8.36
C MET A 238 -5.66 4.23 6.91
N SER A 239 -4.52 4.62 6.40
CA SER A 239 -4.11 4.37 5.02
C SER A 239 -2.60 4.19 4.93
N GLY A 240 -1.98 4.65 3.88
CA GLY A 240 -0.56 4.56 3.64
C GLY A 240 0.05 5.87 3.15
N SER A 241 1.37 5.95 3.17
CA SER A 241 2.13 7.15 2.86
C SER A 241 1.93 7.71 1.44
N TRP A 242 1.32 6.97 0.53
CA TRP A 242 0.95 7.46 -0.80
C TRP A 242 -0.18 8.50 -0.79
N GLN A 243 -0.81 8.75 0.35
CA GLN A 243 -1.87 9.75 0.51
C GLN A 243 -1.34 11.17 0.84
N ILE A 244 -0.01 11.33 0.95
CA ILE A 244 0.64 12.62 1.23
C ILE A 244 0.54 13.56 0.03
#